data_a08b456588a945f2aa36ae6d7d08c854
#
_entry.id   a08b456588a945f2aa36ae6d7d08c854
#
_cell.length_a   1.000
_cell.length_b   1.000
_cell.length_c   1.000
_cell.angle_alpha   90.00
_cell.angle_beta   90.00
_cell.angle_gamma   90.00
#
_symmetry.space_group_name_H-M   'P 1'
#
loop_
_entity.id
_entity.type
_entity.pdbx_description
1 polymer ?
#
loop_
_entity_poly.entity_id
_entity_poly.type
_entity_poly.pdbx_seq_one_letter_code
_entity_poly.pdbx_strand_id
1 'polypeptide(L)'
;MRKFCFFSVILGIFLAISACGTKSKNEVNSEGNSTTAIVEVPREPTGTTLLGMGVEFDPHFFSQNLTRQDGARQEDWETVRRRVGAMKVQRFRVMLQPQWYEPVNDNDDPHSADFSRFTFDNAEMQSVFKVLDLAMETGADVTLVLWGCPIWCDFVDASTPGHAQAYWLYDSNCPNWVSNPTDNEEFAENFSSVAKYLIEEKGYTCIKELTPFNEPDGNVCELDRYIEICKLLDAHLRKDGIRDRISLNLSDNTDCRRWFLEGSAKELSAVADVFNSHTYIFGYDSPNDTVMRWERMNIEAVRGNGGGQVPHFVGEFGSNQCVGASRQTDINLYERGVLMVRHCINFLNAGAAGASYWGLIDQYYGRNADYSQMQQLGLWRYVKAAYAPEDMSEDFTEDYQPRPQYYAYSMLTRSIRKGSKVYPLDLKSDFAAGTSVLGPDGKWCFAFANGSGDPIAITLDPSGCQGGAPSKLALSRYAKDELPEDDSMIGPVQTLKRKNGKFFFELPANSVIVLNQVK
;
A
#
# COMPACT_ATOMS: atom_id res chain seq x y z
N MET A 1 -32.55 -6.97 -22.98
CA MET A 1 -32.41 -7.45 -21.61
C MET A 1 -31.51 -8.70 -21.61
N ARG A 2 -30.23 -8.53 -21.53
CA ARG A 2 -29.25 -9.60 -21.23
C ARG A 2 -28.39 -9.06 -20.11
N LYS A 3 -28.55 -9.65 -18.92
CA LYS A 3 -27.71 -9.40 -17.76
C LYS A 3 -26.32 -9.96 -18.06
N PHE A 4 -25.34 -9.11 -18.29
CA PHE A 4 -23.94 -9.48 -18.29
C PHE A 4 -23.42 -9.31 -16.87
N CYS A 5 -23.25 -10.41 -16.17
CA CYS A 5 -22.39 -10.46 -15.00
C CYS A 5 -20.95 -10.33 -15.49
N PHE A 6 -20.31 -9.21 -15.21
CA PHE A 6 -18.88 -9.07 -15.39
C PHE A 6 -18.18 -9.70 -14.17
N PHE A 7 -17.70 -10.90 -14.36
CA PHE A 7 -16.69 -11.49 -13.49
C PHE A 7 -15.34 -10.96 -13.92
N SER A 8 -14.66 -10.24 -13.05
CA SER A 8 -13.21 -10.10 -13.13
C SER A 8 -12.65 -11.50 -13.01
N VAL A 9 -12.17 -12.05 -14.11
CA VAL A 9 -11.58 -13.38 -14.16
C VAL A 9 -10.18 -13.25 -13.55
N ILE A 10 -10.11 -13.40 -12.22
CA ILE A 10 -8.90 -13.94 -11.61
C ILE A 10 -8.91 -15.41 -12.01
N LEU A 11 -8.30 -15.71 -13.14
CA LEU A 11 -8.08 -17.06 -13.58
C LEU A 11 -6.94 -17.66 -12.73
N GLY A 12 -7.30 -18.05 -11.51
CA GLY A 12 -6.43 -18.85 -10.67
C GLY A 12 -6.20 -20.20 -11.35
N ILE A 13 -5.05 -20.37 -11.99
CA ILE A 13 -4.57 -21.71 -12.38
C ILE A 13 -4.18 -22.42 -11.09
N PHE A 14 -5.12 -23.14 -10.50
CA PHE A 14 -4.83 -24.12 -9.47
C PHE A 14 -4.04 -25.28 -10.11
N LEU A 15 -2.74 -25.26 -9.99
CA LEU A 15 -1.93 -26.48 -10.08
C LEU A 15 -2.15 -27.26 -8.78
N ALA A 16 -3.09 -28.20 -8.83
CA ALA A 16 -3.27 -29.18 -7.77
C ALA A 16 -2.03 -30.07 -7.68
N ILE A 17 -1.15 -29.80 -6.74
CA ILE A 17 -0.15 -30.76 -6.30
C ILE A 17 -0.82 -31.62 -5.23
N SER A 18 -1.28 -32.81 -5.63
CA SER A 18 -1.71 -33.87 -4.72
C SER A 18 -0.52 -34.30 -3.87
N ALA A 19 -0.43 -33.83 -2.66
CA ALA A 19 0.44 -34.43 -1.65
C ALA A 19 -0.35 -35.50 -0.88
N CYS A 20 -0.02 -36.75 -1.13
CA CYS A 20 -0.47 -37.90 -0.37
C CYS A 20 0.18 -37.84 1.03
N GLY A 21 -0.57 -37.39 2.04
CA GLY A 21 -0.10 -37.31 3.42
C GLY A 21 -0.66 -38.48 4.25
N THR A 22 0.18 -39.41 4.62
CA THR A 22 -0.08 -40.47 5.62
C THR A 22 -0.35 -39.83 7.00
N LYS A 23 -1.53 -40.12 7.55
CA LYS A 23 -1.89 -39.74 8.92
C LYS A 23 -1.07 -40.57 9.91
N SER A 24 -0.13 -39.90 10.60
CA SER A 24 0.45 -40.38 11.86
C SER A 24 -0.39 -39.82 13.01
N LYS A 25 -1.00 -40.73 13.80
CA LYS A 25 -1.59 -40.38 15.09
C LYS A 25 -0.46 -40.20 16.09
N ASN A 26 -0.20 -38.98 16.52
CA ASN A 26 0.56 -38.72 17.71
C ASN A 26 -0.38 -38.21 18.82
N GLU A 27 -0.39 -38.94 19.92
CA GLU A 27 -1.05 -38.54 21.16
C GLU A 27 -0.39 -37.26 21.71
N VAL A 28 -1.20 -36.26 21.99
CA VAL A 28 -0.76 -34.97 22.54
C VAL A 28 -0.59 -35.14 24.05
N ASN A 29 0.65 -35.18 24.50
CA ASN A 29 0.99 -34.89 25.88
C ASN A 29 1.03 -33.34 26.03
N SER A 30 0.08 -32.80 26.77
CA SER A 30 -0.01 -31.39 27.11
C SER A 30 0.92 -31.01 28.27
N GLU A 31 2.21 -30.90 27.99
CA GLU A 31 3.10 -30.04 28.74
C GLU A 31 3.50 -28.91 27.78
N GLY A 32 3.16 -27.65 28.15
CA GLY A 32 3.39 -26.48 27.31
C GLY A 32 4.88 -26.26 27.02
N ASN A 33 5.36 -26.82 25.93
CA ASN A 33 6.69 -26.53 25.40
C ASN A 33 6.67 -25.14 24.78
N SER A 34 7.05 -24.11 25.56
CA SER A 34 7.33 -22.81 24.97
C SER A 34 8.53 -22.95 24.04
N THR A 35 8.30 -22.76 22.75
CA THR A 35 9.39 -22.72 21.75
C THR A 35 10.33 -21.57 22.09
N THR A 36 11.63 -21.83 22.17
CA THR A 36 12.63 -20.77 22.43
C THR A 36 13.32 -20.40 21.12
N ALA A 37 13.37 -19.13 20.78
CA ALA A 37 14.12 -18.61 19.65
C ALA A 37 15.27 -17.71 20.14
N ILE A 38 16.49 -18.02 19.70
CA ILE A 38 17.66 -17.15 19.87
C ILE A 38 17.82 -16.40 18.55
N VAL A 39 17.72 -15.09 18.61
CA VAL A 39 17.68 -14.21 17.44
C VAL A 39 18.85 -13.24 17.51
N GLU A 40 19.72 -13.27 16.53
CA GLU A 40 20.90 -12.41 16.45
C GLU A 40 20.69 -11.33 15.37
N VAL A 41 21.05 -10.10 15.70
CA VAL A 41 21.06 -9.00 14.70
C VAL A 41 22.24 -9.23 13.76
N PRO A 42 22.02 -9.36 12.44
CA PRO A 42 23.12 -9.48 11.50
C PRO A 42 23.93 -8.17 11.42
N ARG A 43 25.18 -8.26 10.99
CA ARG A 43 26.04 -7.07 10.84
C ARG A 43 25.73 -6.27 9.58
N GLU A 44 25.24 -6.93 8.56
CA GLU A 44 24.98 -6.32 7.26
C GLU A 44 23.46 -6.19 7.01
N PRO A 45 23.02 -5.04 6.50
CA PRO A 45 21.62 -4.84 6.11
C PRO A 45 21.29 -5.52 4.77
N THR A 46 20.03 -5.52 4.39
CA THR A 46 19.55 -6.03 3.09
C THR A 46 20.15 -5.29 1.87
N GLY A 47 20.76 -4.14 2.10
CA GLY A 47 21.33 -3.29 1.03
C GLY A 47 20.38 -2.23 0.49
N THR A 48 19.08 -2.32 0.80
CA THR A 48 18.09 -1.33 0.38
C THR A 48 17.83 -0.31 1.49
N THR A 49 17.79 0.97 1.13
CA THR A 49 17.33 2.03 2.04
C THR A 49 15.83 2.21 1.87
N LEU A 50 15.11 2.28 2.99
CA LEU A 50 13.65 2.36 2.95
C LEU A 50 13.16 3.71 2.42
N LEU A 51 12.21 3.65 1.49
CA LEU A 51 11.42 4.79 1.02
C LEU A 51 10.27 5.13 1.97
N GLY A 52 9.95 4.23 2.89
CA GLY A 52 8.94 4.42 3.94
C GLY A 52 7.80 3.42 3.86
N MET A 53 6.92 3.47 4.88
CA MET A 53 5.69 2.68 4.95
C MET A 53 4.51 3.57 4.56
N GLY A 54 3.65 3.08 3.67
CA GLY A 54 2.60 3.87 3.04
C GLY A 54 1.20 3.28 3.17
N VAL A 55 0.25 4.05 2.68
CA VAL A 55 -1.16 3.65 2.51
C VAL A 55 -1.68 4.20 1.20
N GLU A 56 -2.64 3.49 0.61
CA GLU A 56 -3.51 4.09 -0.40
C GLU A 56 -4.44 5.10 0.28
N PHE A 57 -4.49 6.31 -0.25
CA PHE A 57 -5.36 7.35 0.24
C PHE A 57 -6.15 7.98 -0.91
N ASP A 58 -7.19 7.30 -1.32
CA ASP A 58 -8.03 7.70 -2.43
C ASP A 58 -8.83 8.97 -2.09
N PRO A 59 -8.75 10.02 -2.90
CA PRO A 59 -9.49 11.26 -2.69
C PRO A 59 -11.01 11.13 -2.84
N HIS A 60 -11.53 10.03 -3.39
CA HIS A 60 -12.97 9.77 -3.50
C HIS A 60 -13.71 9.94 -2.18
N PHE A 61 -13.03 9.69 -1.07
CA PHE A 61 -13.60 9.83 0.26
C PHE A 61 -14.21 11.21 0.54
N PHE A 62 -13.65 12.26 -0.04
CA PHE A 62 -14.05 13.65 0.28
C PHE A 62 -15.08 14.23 -0.68
N SER A 63 -15.26 13.65 -1.83
CA SER A 63 -16.16 14.19 -2.86
C SER A 63 -17.54 13.59 -2.77
N GLN A 64 -18.57 14.42 -2.61
CA GLN A 64 -19.95 13.97 -2.68
C GLN A 64 -20.31 13.40 -4.07
N ASN A 65 -19.59 13.79 -5.11
CA ASN A 65 -19.79 13.26 -6.44
C ASN A 65 -19.16 11.88 -6.64
N LEU A 66 -18.20 11.52 -5.79
CA LEU A 66 -17.39 10.32 -5.92
C LEU A 66 -17.74 9.25 -4.89
N THR A 67 -18.41 9.60 -3.78
CA THR A 67 -18.68 8.64 -2.71
C THR A 67 -20.16 8.44 -2.47
N ARG A 68 -20.85 9.45 -2.03
CA ARG A 68 -22.26 9.43 -1.67
C ARG A 68 -22.80 10.84 -1.71
N GLN A 69 -24.13 10.96 -1.66
CA GLN A 69 -24.81 12.25 -1.82
C GLN A 69 -24.30 13.35 -0.87
N ASP A 70 -23.93 13.00 0.35
CA ASP A 70 -23.50 13.98 1.36
C ASP A 70 -21.99 14.20 1.40
N GLY A 71 -21.19 13.34 0.75
CA GLY A 71 -19.74 13.37 0.86
C GLY A 71 -19.25 13.19 2.31
N ALA A 72 -17.98 13.51 2.55
CA ALA A 72 -17.40 13.57 3.89
C ALA A 72 -17.69 14.94 4.54
N ARG A 73 -18.08 14.91 5.82
CA ARG A 73 -18.34 16.12 6.61
C ARG A 73 -17.03 16.65 7.23
N GLN A 74 -17.08 17.82 7.84
CA GLN A 74 -15.90 18.40 8.51
C GLN A 74 -15.39 17.52 9.66
N GLU A 75 -16.28 16.99 10.49
CA GLU A 75 -15.90 16.08 11.58
C GLU A 75 -15.27 14.77 11.09
N ASP A 76 -15.67 14.30 9.91
CA ASP A 76 -15.09 13.12 9.27
C ASP A 76 -13.64 13.39 8.85
N TRP A 77 -13.41 14.56 8.26
CA TRP A 77 -12.09 15.05 7.92
C TRP A 77 -11.17 15.20 9.14
N GLU A 78 -11.68 15.76 10.22
CA GLU A 78 -10.92 15.91 11.47
C GLU A 78 -10.50 14.56 12.06
N THR A 79 -11.39 13.56 11.97
CA THR A 79 -11.07 12.18 12.36
C THR A 79 -9.96 11.59 11.50
N VAL A 80 -10.04 11.71 10.18
CA VAL A 80 -8.99 11.26 9.26
C VAL A 80 -7.66 11.93 9.58
N ARG A 81 -7.66 13.26 9.66
CA ARG A 81 -6.47 14.07 9.95
C ARG A 81 -5.79 13.65 11.26
N ARG A 82 -6.58 13.48 12.31
CA ARG A 82 -6.09 13.04 13.62
C ARG A 82 -5.46 11.65 13.57
N ARG A 83 -6.13 10.69 12.93
CA ARG A 83 -5.63 9.30 12.82
C ARG A 83 -4.39 9.21 11.96
N VAL A 84 -4.37 9.82 10.79
CA VAL A 84 -3.21 9.84 9.91
C VAL A 84 -2.00 10.48 10.60
N GLY A 85 -2.21 11.61 11.28
CA GLY A 85 -1.17 12.26 12.09
C GLY A 85 -0.64 11.37 13.22
N ALA A 86 -1.52 10.62 13.87
CA ALA A 86 -1.15 9.66 14.93
C ALA A 86 -0.41 8.43 14.39
N MET A 87 -0.81 7.91 13.23
CA MET A 87 -0.17 6.79 12.54
C MET A 87 1.25 7.12 12.04
N LYS A 88 1.54 8.39 11.75
CA LYS A 88 2.82 8.83 11.16
C LYS A 88 3.15 8.10 9.87
N VAL A 89 2.16 7.91 9.03
CA VAL A 89 2.32 7.37 7.69
C VAL A 89 3.29 8.26 6.90
N GLN A 90 4.17 7.66 6.11
CA GLN A 90 5.26 8.38 5.46
C GLN A 90 5.07 8.52 3.96
N ARG A 91 4.10 7.78 3.41
CA ARG A 91 3.80 7.79 1.98
C ARG A 91 2.30 7.66 1.78
N PHE A 92 1.76 8.48 0.89
CA PHE A 92 0.41 8.32 0.35
C PHE A 92 0.51 7.95 -1.12
N ARG A 93 -0.16 6.88 -1.50
CA ARG A 93 -0.46 6.60 -2.90
C ARG A 93 -1.82 7.20 -3.19
N VAL A 94 -1.90 8.10 -4.15
CA VAL A 94 -3.07 8.95 -4.41
C VAL A 94 -3.49 8.80 -5.85
N MET A 95 -4.71 8.35 -6.04
CA MET A 95 -5.30 8.22 -7.37
C MET A 95 -5.68 9.58 -7.94
N LEU A 96 -5.42 9.77 -9.22
CA LEU A 96 -5.79 10.94 -9.98
C LEU A 96 -6.44 10.49 -11.28
N GLN A 97 -7.52 11.14 -11.68
CA GLN A 97 -8.21 10.83 -12.93
C GLN A 97 -8.18 12.04 -13.87
N PRO A 98 -7.80 11.87 -15.14
CA PRO A 98 -7.64 12.98 -16.07
C PRO A 98 -8.90 13.84 -16.23
N GLN A 99 -10.08 13.22 -16.24
CA GLN A 99 -11.34 13.95 -16.36
C GLN A 99 -11.65 14.92 -15.21
N TRP A 100 -10.92 14.83 -14.09
CA TRP A 100 -11.12 15.75 -12.97
C TRP A 100 -10.48 17.11 -13.21
N TYR A 101 -9.40 17.16 -13.97
CA TYR A 101 -8.67 18.40 -14.23
C TYR A 101 -8.68 18.82 -15.70
N GLU A 102 -8.79 17.85 -16.61
CA GLU A 102 -8.84 18.09 -18.05
C GLU A 102 -9.95 17.25 -18.69
N PRO A 103 -11.22 17.64 -18.49
CA PRO A 103 -12.39 16.87 -18.97
C PRO A 103 -12.50 16.83 -20.49
N VAL A 104 -11.86 17.76 -21.19
CA VAL A 104 -11.79 17.87 -22.66
C VAL A 104 -10.37 18.25 -23.01
N ASN A 105 -9.81 17.68 -24.07
CA ASN A 105 -8.48 18.03 -24.57
C ASN A 105 -8.31 19.56 -24.63
N ASP A 106 -7.24 20.04 -24.06
CA ASP A 106 -6.98 21.46 -23.92
C ASP A 106 -6.64 22.12 -25.27
N ASN A 107 -5.92 21.43 -26.14
CA ASN A 107 -5.52 21.90 -27.47
C ASN A 107 -5.19 20.72 -28.42
N ASP A 108 -4.73 21.03 -29.65
CA ASP A 108 -4.35 20.02 -30.65
C ASP A 108 -2.81 19.79 -30.69
N ASP A 109 -2.06 20.32 -29.71
CA ASP A 109 -0.59 20.19 -29.66
C ASP A 109 -0.15 19.34 -28.45
N PRO A 110 0.15 18.03 -28.65
CA PRO A 110 0.49 17.11 -27.56
C PRO A 110 1.83 17.41 -26.88
N HIS A 111 2.48 18.50 -27.26
CA HIS A 111 3.73 18.94 -26.67
C HIS A 111 3.60 20.11 -25.70
N SER A 112 2.42 20.72 -25.57
CA SER A 112 2.26 21.91 -24.73
C SER A 112 0.84 22.04 -24.16
N ALA A 113 0.72 22.20 -22.85
CA ALA A 113 -0.55 22.39 -22.17
C ALA A 113 -1.07 23.82 -22.24
N ASP A 114 -2.37 23.97 -22.50
CA ASP A 114 -3.10 25.22 -22.28
C ASP A 114 -3.88 25.16 -20.95
N PHE A 115 -3.26 25.54 -19.86
CA PHE A 115 -3.87 25.54 -18.52
C PHE A 115 -5.15 26.37 -18.41
N SER A 116 -5.46 27.25 -19.36
CA SER A 116 -6.71 27.99 -19.36
C SER A 116 -7.94 27.09 -19.64
N ARG A 117 -7.71 25.89 -20.15
CA ARG A 117 -8.72 24.88 -20.44
C ARG A 117 -8.85 23.83 -19.34
N PHE A 118 -7.91 23.79 -18.40
CA PHE A 118 -7.97 22.90 -17.26
C PHE A 118 -8.96 23.43 -16.20
N THR A 119 -9.49 22.53 -15.39
CA THR A 119 -10.42 22.84 -14.31
C THR A 119 -9.91 22.29 -12.98
N PHE A 120 -9.86 23.13 -11.95
CA PHE A 120 -9.37 22.76 -10.62
C PHE A 120 -10.34 23.12 -9.49
N ASP A 121 -11.47 23.75 -9.83
CA ASP A 121 -12.45 24.25 -8.85
C ASP A 121 -13.61 23.26 -8.58
N ASN A 122 -13.58 22.08 -9.22
CA ASN A 122 -14.58 21.03 -9.01
C ASN A 122 -14.35 20.26 -7.71
N ALA A 123 -15.37 19.49 -7.31
CA ALA A 123 -15.35 18.74 -6.05
C ALA A 123 -14.25 17.66 -6.02
N GLU A 124 -13.96 17.06 -7.17
CA GLU A 124 -12.96 16.03 -7.35
C GLU A 124 -11.55 16.56 -7.06
N MET A 125 -11.16 17.64 -7.71
CA MET A 125 -9.85 18.26 -7.48
C MET A 125 -9.73 18.88 -6.09
N GLN A 126 -10.81 19.42 -5.53
CA GLN A 126 -10.82 19.86 -4.13
C GLN A 126 -10.59 18.70 -3.15
N SER A 127 -11.05 17.49 -3.49
CA SER A 127 -10.76 16.27 -2.71
C SER A 127 -9.28 15.87 -2.80
N VAL A 128 -8.70 15.95 -4.00
CA VAL A 128 -7.25 15.74 -4.19
C VAL A 128 -6.45 16.75 -3.35
N PHE A 129 -6.81 18.02 -3.39
CA PHE A 129 -6.12 19.06 -2.61
C PHE A 129 -6.17 18.79 -1.11
N LYS A 130 -7.30 18.30 -0.56
CA LYS A 130 -7.38 17.92 0.86
C LYS A 130 -6.38 16.81 1.23
N VAL A 131 -6.21 15.81 0.38
CA VAL A 131 -5.24 14.74 0.60
C VAL A 131 -3.81 15.29 0.54
N LEU A 132 -3.51 16.14 -0.46
CA LEU A 132 -2.21 16.77 -0.61
C LEU A 132 -1.88 17.74 0.54
N ASP A 133 -2.87 18.50 1.03
CA ASP A 133 -2.72 19.38 2.21
C ASP A 133 -2.35 18.54 3.45
N LEU A 134 -2.99 17.39 3.64
CA LEU A 134 -2.65 16.50 4.75
C LEU A 134 -1.25 15.90 4.59
N ALA A 135 -0.85 15.56 3.37
CA ALA A 135 0.51 15.11 3.10
C ALA A 135 1.55 16.19 3.44
N MET A 136 1.30 17.45 3.05
CA MET A 136 2.14 18.58 3.42
C MET A 136 2.20 18.78 4.94
N GLU A 137 1.07 18.67 5.63
CA GLU A 137 0.98 18.82 7.09
C GLU A 137 1.76 17.74 7.83
N THR A 138 1.63 16.48 7.38
CA THR A 138 2.25 15.33 8.05
C THR A 138 3.68 15.06 7.61
N GLY A 139 4.11 15.66 6.51
CA GLY A 139 5.42 15.42 5.89
C GLY A 139 5.50 14.08 5.17
N ALA A 140 4.36 13.53 4.73
CA ALA A 140 4.32 12.33 3.92
C ALA A 140 4.68 12.63 2.46
N ASP A 141 5.44 11.74 1.83
CA ASP A 141 5.65 11.78 0.39
C ASP A 141 4.39 11.28 -0.34
N VAL A 142 4.12 11.82 -1.51
CA VAL A 142 2.99 11.41 -2.35
C VAL A 142 3.48 10.77 -3.63
N THR A 143 2.93 9.60 -3.94
CA THR A 143 2.94 8.99 -5.27
C THR A 143 1.60 9.28 -5.93
N LEU A 144 1.59 10.09 -6.99
CA LEU A 144 0.38 10.25 -7.81
C LEU A 144 0.31 9.09 -8.80
N VAL A 145 -0.86 8.45 -8.87
CA VAL A 145 -1.16 7.36 -9.81
C VAL A 145 -2.26 7.81 -10.74
N LEU A 146 -2.03 7.76 -12.04
CA LEU A 146 -3.07 8.00 -13.00
C LEU A 146 -3.95 6.75 -13.10
N TRP A 147 -5.17 6.86 -12.57
CA TRP A 147 -6.08 5.71 -12.49
C TRP A 147 -6.77 5.40 -13.81
N GLY A 148 -6.79 6.35 -14.72
CA GLY A 148 -7.49 6.21 -15.98
C GLY A 148 -8.98 6.56 -15.90
N CYS A 149 -9.69 6.32 -16.98
CA CYS A 149 -11.13 6.55 -17.05
C CYS A 149 -11.87 5.26 -16.70
N PRO A 150 -12.42 5.11 -15.48
CA PRO A 150 -13.15 3.91 -15.12
C PRO A 150 -14.52 3.88 -15.81
N ILE A 151 -14.61 3.15 -16.92
CA ILE A 151 -15.87 2.97 -17.68
C ILE A 151 -16.92 2.22 -16.83
N TRP A 152 -16.49 1.45 -15.84
CA TRP A 152 -17.36 0.66 -14.97
C TRP A 152 -17.86 1.43 -13.75
N CYS A 153 -17.23 2.53 -13.42
CA CYS A 153 -17.67 3.36 -12.32
C CYS A 153 -18.80 4.27 -12.79
N ASP A 154 -20.04 3.93 -12.45
CA ASP A 154 -21.21 4.82 -12.59
C ASP A 154 -21.11 6.07 -11.68
N PHE A 155 -19.90 6.49 -11.35
CA PHE A 155 -19.69 7.75 -10.61
C PHE A 155 -20.25 8.91 -11.38
N VAL A 156 -20.20 8.76 -12.68
CA VAL A 156 -20.46 9.80 -13.59
C VAL A 156 -21.52 9.29 -14.53
N ASP A 157 -22.73 9.72 -14.30
CA ASP A 157 -23.71 9.72 -15.34
C ASP A 157 -23.14 10.60 -16.46
N ALA A 158 -22.86 10.00 -17.62
CA ALA A 158 -22.36 10.72 -18.80
C ALA A 158 -23.24 11.93 -19.18
N SER A 159 -24.46 12.01 -18.64
CA SER A 159 -25.37 13.15 -18.79
C SER A 159 -25.15 14.27 -17.78
N THR A 160 -24.28 14.08 -16.76
CA THR A 160 -24.02 15.13 -15.76
C THR A 160 -22.96 16.10 -16.30
N PRO A 161 -23.27 17.39 -16.49
CA PRO A 161 -22.29 18.37 -16.95
C PRO A 161 -21.08 18.43 -16.01
N GLY A 162 -19.89 18.45 -16.56
CA GLY A 162 -18.62 18.48 -15.80
C GLY A 162 -18.07 17.11 -15.38
N HIS A 163 -18.79 16.03 -15.73
CA HIS A 163 -18.35 14.66 -15.48
C HIS A 163 -18.13 13.91 -16.80
N ALA A 164 -17.67 14.58 -17.82
CA ALA A 164 -17.22 13.91 -19.02
C ALA A 164 -16.07 12.98 -18.66
N GLN A 165 -16.22 11.71 -18.98
CA GLN A 165 -15.08 10.81 -18.99
C GLN A 165 -14.11 11.37 -20.03
N ALA A 166 -12.81 11.32 -19.76
CA ALA A 166 -11.81 11.79 -20.71
C ALA A 166 -11.65 10.81 -21.88
N TYR A 167 -12.73 10.58 -22.62
CA TYR A 167 -12.74 9.70 -23.80
C TYR A 167 -11.79 10.17 -24.90
N TRP A 168 -11.45 11.45 -24.89
CA TRP A 168 -10.46 12.00 -25.78
C TRP A 168 -9.07 11.43 -25.49
N LEU A 169 -8.77 11.07 -24.25
CA LEU A 169 -7.47 10.56 -23.83
C LEU A 169 -7.37 9.03 -23.95
N TYR A 170 -8.49 8.30 -23.81
CA TYR A 170 -8.53 6.85 -23.79
C TYR A 170 -9.37 6.28 -24.95
N ASP A 171 -8.95 5.12 -25.47
CA ASP A 171 -9.72 4.39 -26.46
C ASP A 171 -11.02 3.83 -25.85
N SER A 172 -12.16 4.43 -26.21
CA SER A 172 -13.48 4.03 -25.74
C SER A 172 -13.91 2.62 -26.18
N ASN A 173 -13.21 2.00 -27.13
CA ASN A 173 -13.50 0.63 -27.56
C ASN A 173 -12.81 -0.42 -26.68
N CYS A 174 -11.95 -0.01 -25.77
CA CYS A 174 -11.35 -0.93 -24.82
C CYS A 174 -12.43 -1.45 -23.85
N PRO A 175 -12.61 -2.77 -23.71
CA PRO A 175 -13.67 -3.34 -22.87
C PRO A 175 -13.39 -3.23 -21.37
N ASN A 176 -12.22 -2.76 -20.98
CA ASN A 176 -11.79 -2.68 -19.61
C ASN A 176 -11.97 -1.27 -19.06
N TRP A 177 -12.05 -1.18 -17.74
CA TRP A 177 -12.23 0.05 -16.98
C TRP A 177 -11.06 1.04 -17.10
N VAL A 178 -9.95 0.61 -17.65
CA VAL A 178 -8.86 1.48 -18.07
C VAL A 178 -8.55 1.16 -19.52
N SER A 179 -8.37 2.17 -20.31
CA SER A 179 -8.17 2.05 -21.75
C SER A 179 -6.75 2.41 -22.12
N ASN A 180 -6.26 1.83 -23.21
CA ASN A 180 -5.07 2.36 -23.84
C ASN A 180 -5.30 3.83 -24.21
N PRO A 181 -4.32 4.71 -24.03
CA PRO A 181 -4.42 6.09 -24.51
C PRO A 181 -4.67 6.15 -26.02
N THR A 182 -5.40 7.15 -26.47
CA THR A 182 -5.60 7.43 -27.91
C THR A 182 -4.34 7.96 -28.56
N ASP A 183 -3.58 8.76 -27.81
CA ASP A 183 -2.28 9.31 -28.18
C ASP A 183 -1.32 9.20 -26.98
N ASN A 184 -0.14 8.63 -27.20
CA ASN A 184 0.84 8.40 -26.15
C ASN A 184 1.54 9.68 -25.72
N GLU A 185 1.80 10.60 -26.64
CA GLU A 185 2.43 11.90 -26.37
C GLU A 185 1.50 12.78 -25.55
N GLU A 186 0.23 12.87 -25.96
CA GLU A 186 -0.83 13.60 -25.26
C GLU A 186 -1.03 13.08 -23.83
N PHE A 187 -1.02 11.76 -23.66
CA PHE A 187 -1.10 11.17 -22.33
C PHE A 187 0.08 11.58 -21.43
N ALA A 188 1.28 11.58 -21.98
CA ALA A 188 2.49 11.96 -21.24
C ALA A 188 2.49 13.47 -20.92
N GLU A 189 2.03 14.30 -21.85
CA GLU A 189 1.84 15.74 -21.68
C GLU A 189 0.83 16.01 -20.56
N ASN A 190 -0.37 15.43 -20.63
CA ASN A 190 -1.43 15.56 -19.63
C ASN A 190 -0.92 15.29 -18.21
N PHE A 191 -0.21 14.18 -17.99
CA PHE A 191 0.24 13.80 -16.65
C PHE A 191 1.41 14.68 -16.17
N SER A 192 2.35 15.05 -17.05
CA SER A 192 3.43 15.98 -16.71
C SER A 192 2.88 17.35 -16.34
N SER A 193 1.93 17.86 -17.11
CA SER A 193 1.35 19.18 -16.94
C SER A 193 0.58 19.34 -15.64
N VAL A 194 -0.28 18.37 -15.28
CA VAL A 194 -0.97 18.43 -13.99
C VAL A 194 0.01 18.30 -12.83
N ALA A 195 1.03 17.45 -12.92
CA ALA A 195 2.06 17.34 -11.89
C ALA A 195 2.81 18.67 -11.71
N LYS A 196 3.19 19.31 -12.81
CA LYS A 196 3.82 20.66 -12.80
C LYS A 196 2.93 21.69 -12.11
N TYR A 197 1.66 21.77 -12.51
CA TYR A 197 0.71 22.69 -11.90
C TYR A 197 0.57 22.48 -10.40
N LEU A 198 0.41 21.23 -9.95
CA LEU A 198 0.28 20.91 -8.54
C LEU A 198 1.54 21.29 -7.74
N ILE A 199 2.73 21.10 -8.31
CA ILE A 199 4.00 21.37 -7.65
C ILE A 199 4.35 22.86 -7.68
N GLU A 200 4.20 23.53 -8.83
CA GLU A 200 4.69 24.89 -9.02
C GLU A 200 3.65 25.95 -8.69
N GLU A 201 2.42 25.78 -9.13
CA GLU A 201 1.36 26.77 -8.92
C GLU A 201 0.65 26.55 -7.57
N LYS A 202 0.42 25.30 -7.16
CA LYS A 202 -0.20 24.99 -5.87
C LYS A 202 0.80 24.79 -4.73
N GLY A 203 2.07 24.56 -5.03
CA GLY A 203 3.13 24.41 -4.03
C GLY A 203 3.17 23.06 -3.33
N TYR A 204 2.57 22.02 -3.88
CA TYR A 204 2.55 20.66 -3.28
C TYR A 204 3.89 19.94 -3.44
N THR A 205 4.87 20.38 -2.65
CA THR A 205 6.22 19.77 -2.64
C THR A 205 6.24 18.37 -2.04
N CYS A 206 5.14 17.88 -1.50
CA CYS A 206 4.98 16.50 -1.05
C CYS A 206 4.90 15.50 -2.21
N ILE A 207 4.51 15.92 -3.41
CA ILE A 207 4.50 15.05 -4.59
C ILE A 207 5.94 14.69 -4.94
N LYS A 208 6.29 13.42 -4.84
CA LYS A 208 7.64 12.89 -5.04
C LYS A 208 7.72 11.85 -6.13
N GLU A 209 6.62 11.20 -6.46
CA GLU A 209 6.60 10.11 -7.42
C GLU A 209 5.38 10.19 -8.32
N LEU A 210 5.56 9.75 -9.57
CA LEU A 210 4.49 9.53 -10.53
C LEU A 210 4.48 8.07 -10.97
N THR A 211 3.27 7.51 -11.10
CA THR A 211 2.99 6.19 -11.65
C THR A 211 1.94 6.37 -12.75
N PRO A 212 2.26 6.11 -14.03
CA PRO A 212 1.37 6.47 -15.14
C PRO A 212 0.10 5.62 -15.24
N PHE A 213 0.09 4.41 -14.67
CA PHE A 213 -1.07 3.51 -14.68
C PHE A 213 -1.12 2.68 -13.39
N ASN A 214 -2.32 2.38 -12.93
CA ASN A 214 -2.56 1.31 -11.97
C ASN A 214 -2.72 -0.01 -12.73
N GLU A 215 -1.96 -1.04 -12.33
CA GLU A 215 -2.05 -2.41 -12.84
C GLU A 215 -2.15 -2.51 -14.38
N PRO A 216 -1.20 -1.91 -15.13
CA PRO A 216 -1.29 -1.84 -16.59
C PRO A 216 -1.41 -3.22 -17.25
N ASP A 217 -0.82 -4.24 -16.64
CA ASP A 217 -0.87 -5.63 -17.08
C ASP A 217 -2.26 -6.30 -16.90
N GLY A 218 -3.19 -5.65 -16.23
CA GLY A 218 -4.59 -6.07 -16.07
C GLY A 218 -5.46 -5.91 -17.33
N ASN A 219 -4.86 -5.91 -18.54
CA ASN A 219 -5.45 -5.55 -19.83
C ASN A 219 -5.81 -4.07 -19.93
N VAL A 220 -5.03 -3.23 -19.26
CA VAL A 220 -5.18 -1.79 -19.21
C VAL A 220 -4.31 -1.12 -20.26
N CYS A 221 -3.04 -1.51 -20.31
CA CYS A 221 -2.07 -1.02 -21.29
C CYS A 221 -1.10 -2.14 -21.67
N GLU A 222 -0.87 -2.31 -22.96
CA GLU A 222 0.10 -3.26 -23.47
C GLU A 222 1.53 -2.83 -23.10
N LEU A 223 2.41 -3.79 -22.82
CA LEU A 223 3.78 -3.51 -22.33
C LEU A 223 4.57 -2.57 -23.25
N ASP A 224 4.55 -2.79 -24.56
CA ASP A 224 5.31 -1.97 -25.50
C ASP A 224 4.82 -0.51 -25.47
N ARG A 225 3.52 -0.32 -25.40
CA ARG A 225 2.90 0.99 -25.30
C ARG A 225 3.17 1.65 -23.95
N TYR A 226 3.09 0.89 -22.87
CA TYR A 226 3.49 1.34 -21.54
C TYR A 226 4.92 1.86 -21.50
N ILE A 227 5.85 1.12 -22.11
CA ILE A 227 7.27 1.50 -22.20
C ILE A 227 7.44 2.83 -22.96
N GLU A 228 6.75 2.99 -24.08
CA GLU A 228 6.78 4.22 -24.88
C GLU A 228 6.26 5.41 -24.04
N ILE A 229 5.10 5.27 -23.41
CA ILE A 229 4.51 6.31 -22.56
C ILE A 229 5.43 6.70 -21.41
N CYS A 230 6.07 5.76 -20.75
CA CYS A 230 7.00 6.07 -19.65
C CYS A 230 8.22 6.87 -20.14
N LYS A 231 8.73 6.57 -21.34
CA LYS A 231 9.84 7.33 -21.95
C LYS A 231 9.40 8.74 -22.34
N LEU A 232 8.21 8.89 -22.90
CA LEU A 232 7.60 10.19 -23.22
C LEU A 232 7.36 11.02 -21.97
N LEU A 233 6.83 10.41 -20.91
CA LEU A 233 6.62 11.08 -19.63
C LEU A 233 7.94 11.60 -19.03
N ASP A 234 9.02 10.80 -19.05
CA ASP A 234 10.36 11.27 -18.64
C ASP A 234 10.81 12.48 -19.46
N ALA A 235 10.57 12.47 -20.77
CA ALA A 235 10.93 13.57 -21.67
C ALA A 235 10.11 14.84 -21.37
N HIS A 236 8.79 14.72 -21.16
CA HIS A 236 7.93 15.84 -20.76
C HIS A 236 8.32 16.43 -19.40
N LEU A 237 8.56 15.59 -18.39
CA LEU A 237 9.02 16.04 -17.08
C LEU A 237 10.34 16.81 -17.14
N ARG A 238 11.27 16.41 -18.04
CA ARG A 238 12.53 17.17 -18.30
C ARG A 238 12.28 18.49 -18.99
N LYS A 239 11.44 18.50 -20.00
CA LYS A 239 11.03 19.71 -20.73
C LYS A 239 10.36 20.70 -19.81
N ASP A 240 9.48 20.23 -18.92
CA ASP A 240 8.77 21.00 -17.93
C ASP A 240 9.64 21.47 -16.75
N GLY A 241 10.87 20.96 -16.65
CA GLY A 241 11.84 21.33 -15.62
C GLY A 241 11.53 20.78 -14.22
N ILE A 242 10.72 19.73 -14.11
CA ILE A 242 10.35 19.14 -12.83
C ILE A 242 10.92 17.72 -12.60
N ARG A 243 11.58 17.12 -13.62
CA ARG A 243 12.09 15.75 -13.53
C ARG A 243 13.04 15.51 -12.34
N ASP A 244 13.85 16.50 -11.98
CA ASP A 244 14.79 16.38 -10.85
C ASP A 244 14.10 16.38 -9.47
N ARG A 245 12.84 16.73 -9.42
CA ARG A 245 12.01 16.75 -8.21
C ARG A 245 11.08 15.54 -8.10
N ILE A 246 10.90 14.81 -9.20
CA ILE A 246 9.95 13.71 -9.35
C ILE A 246 10.68 12.44 -9.72
N SER A 247 10.42 11.39 -8.95
CA SER A 247 10.82 10.02 -9.27
C SER A 247 9.73 9.35 -10.10
N LEU A 248 10.13 8.55 -11.10
CA LEU A 248 9.23 7.65 -11.80
C LEU A 248 9.19 6.31 -11.08
N ASN A 249 8.02 5.97 -10.54
CA ASN A 249 7.74 4.70 -9.87
C ASN A 249 6.94 3.82 -10.83
N LEU A 250 7.60 2.86 -11.46
CA LEU A 250 7.14 2.19 -12.65
C LEU A 250 6.81 0.71 -12.42
N SER A 251 6.24 0.11 -13.43
CA SER A 251 5.61 -1.21 -13.48
C SER A 251 4.22 -1.22 -12.87
N ASP A 252 4.09 -1.07 -11.58
CA ASP A 252 2.79 -1.07 -10.83
C ASP A 252 1.93 -2.30 -11.19
N ASN A 253 2.59 -3.44 -11.50
CA ASN A 253 1.95 -4.62 -12.05
C ASN A 253 1.27 -5.47 -10.99
N THR A 254 0.28 -6.26 -11.42
CA THR A 254 -0.38 -7.24 -10.56
C THR A 254 0.59 -8.34 -10.11
N ASP A 255 0.27 -9.04 -9.04
CA ASP A 255 1.10 -10.11 -8.46
C ASP A 255 1.25 -11.35 -9.37
N CYS A 256 0.38 -11.53 -10.35
CA CYS A 256 0.40 -12.71 -11.21
C CYS A 256 1.30 -12.58 -12.45
N ARG A 257 1.77 -11.39 -12.79
CA ARG A 257 2.39 -11.09 -14.10
C ARG A 257 3.79 -10.49 -14.00
N ARG A 258 4.71 -11.23 -13.37
CA ARG A 258 6.12 -10.79 -13.25
C ARG A 258 6.79 -10.48 -14.59
N TRP A 259 6.34 -11.08 -15.70
CA TRP A 259 6.84 -10.78 -17.02
C TRP A 259 6.72 -9.29 -17.41
N PHE A 260 5.69 -8.61 -16.87
CA PHE A 260 5.52 -7.17 -17.09
C PHE A 260 6.60 -6.37 -16.36
N LEU A 261 6.91 -6.73 -15.11
CA LEU A 261 8.01 -6.16 -14.34
C LEU A 261 9.36 -6.40 -15.03
N GLU A 262 9.61 -7.61 -15.52
CA GLU A 262 10.83 -7.97 -16.26
C GLU A 262 10.99 -7.13 -17.54
N GLY A 263 9.92 -6.99 -18.32
CA GLY A 263 9.90 -6.17 -19.53
C GLY A 263 10.08 -4.68 -19.23
N SER A 264 9.39 -4.17 -18.19
CA SER A 264 9.54 -2.80 -17.71
C SER A 264 10.99 -2.53 -17.25
N ALA A 265 11.57 -3.41 -16.43
CA ALA A 265 12.94 -3.25 -15.97
C ALA A 265 13.96 -3.26 -17.10
N LYS A 266 13.77 -4.12 -18.10
CA LYS A 266 14.65 -4.21 -19.26
C LYS A 266 14.70 -2.92 -20.07
N GLU A 267 13.56 -2.28 -20.29
CA GLU A 267 13.43 -1.18 -21.24
C GLU A 267 13.39 0.20 -20.56
N LEU A 268 13.11 0.26 -19.25
CA LEU A 268 12.89 1.50 -18.51
C LEU A 268 13.91 1.76 -17.40
N SER A 269 14.93 0.90 -17.23
CA SER A 269 15.94 1.07 -16.18
C SER A 269 16.71 2.41 -16.22
N ALA A 270 16.75 3.06 -17.40
CA ALA A 270 17.38 4.37 -17.56
C ALA A 270 16.51 5.55 -17.08
N VAL A 271 15.21 5.34 -16.91
CA VAL A 271 14.25 6.39 -16.53
C VAL A 271 13.55 6.10 -15.21
N ALA A 272 13.45 4.84 -14.80
CA ALA A 272 12.83 4.44 -13.55
C ALA A 272 13.73 4.77 -12.35
N ASP A 273 13.13 5.35 -11.31
CA ASP A 273 13.77 5.56 -10.00
C ASP A 273 13.33 4.50 -8.98
N VAL A 274 12.15 3.93 -9.17
CA VAL A 274 11.57 2.85 -8.38
C VAL A 274 10.81 1.92 -9.31
N PHE A 275 10.85 0.62 -9.06
CA PHE A 275 9.89 -0.33 -9.62
C PHE A 275 8.97 -0.83 -8.52
N ASN A 276 7.70 -1.06 -8.84
CA ASN A 276 6.77 -1.61 -7.87
C ASN A 276 5.85 -2.69 -8.47
N SER A 277 5.32 -3.51 -7.57
CA SER A 277 4.32 -4.54 -7.86
C SER A 277 3.32 -4.62 -6.73
N HIS A 278 2.12 -5.13 -7.00
CA HIS A 278 1.10 -5.43 -6.01
C HIS A 278 1.21 -6.85 -5.50
N THR A 279 0.76 -7.13 -4.28
CA THR A 279 0.86 -8.46 -3.68
C THR A 279 -0.34 -8.78 -2.79
N TYR A 280 -1.24 -9.65 -3.30
CA TYR A 280 -2.46 -10.11 -2.62
C TYR A 280 -2.59 -11.63 -2.51
N ILE A 281 -1.58 -12.38 -2.98
CA ILE A 281 -1.64 -13.84 -3.09
C ILE A 281 -1.39 -14.58 -1.77
N PHE A 282 -1.05 -13.88 -0.70
CA PHE A 282 -0.67 -14.51 0.57
C PHE A 282 -1.76 -14.40 1.63
N GLY A 283 -1.87 -15.45 2.45
CA GLY A 283 -2.82 -15.56 3.55
C GLY A 283 -2.18 -16.10 4.83
N TYR A 284 -3.03 -16.54 5.74
CA TYR A 284 -2.62 -17.03 7.07
C TYR A 284 -1.75 -18.29 7.01
N ASP A 285 -1.97 -19.13 6.02
CA ASP A 285 -1.28 -20.40 5.75
C ASP A 285 -0.01 -20.23 4.90
N SER A 286 0.32 -19.01 4.51
CA SER A 286 1.52 -18.74 3.71
C SER A 286 2.75 -18.67 4.60
N PRO A 287 3.75 -19.59 4.44
CA PRO A 287 4.99 -19.55 5.20
C PRO A 287 5.82 -18.32 4.89
N ASN A 288 6.56 -17.82 5.87
CA ASN A 288 7.42 -16.64 5.74
C ASN A 288 8.40 -16.75 4.56
N ASP A 289 9.04 -17.89 4.40
CA ASP A 289 9.99 -18.12 3.29
C ASP A 289 9.34 -18.04 1.92
N THR A 290 8.06 -18.41 1.80
CA THR A 290 7.32 -18.27 0.55
C THR A 290 7.07 -16.80 0.21
N VAL A 291 6.66 -16.00 1.19
CA VAL A 291 6.46 -14.55 1.02
C VAL A 291 7.78 -13.85 0.68
N MET A 292 8.84 -14.12 1.44
CA MET A 292 10.16 -13.53 1.18
C MET A 292 10.74 -13.95 -0.17
N ARG A 293 10.58 -15.22 -0.56
CA ARG A 293 11.05 -15.72 -1.86
C ARG A 293 10.33 -15.03 -3.01
N TRP A 294 9.04 -14.81 -2.90
CA TRP A 294 8.25 -14.10 -3.91
C TRP A 294 8.80 -12.69 -4.13
N GLU A 295 9.02 -11.95 -3.06
CA GLU A 295 9.52 -10.59 -3.14
C GLU A 295 10.97 -10.56 -3.65
N ARG A 296 11.82 -11.48 -3.22
CA ARG A 296 13.17 -11.63 -3.81
C ARG A 296 13.15 -11.87 -5.30
N MET A 297 12.21 -12.68 -5.79
CA MET A 297 12.04 -12.91 -7.24
C MET A 297 11.63 -11.63 -7.98
N ASN A 298 10.85 -10.73 -7.38
CA ASN A 298 10.54 -9.42 -7.97
C ASN A 298 11.80 -8.53 -8.01
N ILE A 299 12.54 -8.47 -6.91
CA ILE A 299 13.83 -7.73 -6.84
C ILE A 299 14.83 -8.28 -7.87
N GLU A 300 14.92 -9.58 -8.00
CA GLU A 300 15.80 -10.25 -8.98
C GLU A 300 15.34 -10.00 -10.42
N ALA A 301 14.03 -9.95 -10.67
CA ALA A 301 13.46 -9.58 -11.96
C ALA A 301 13.92 -8.16 -12.39
N VAL A 302 13.90 -7.19 -11.47
CA VAL A 302 14.42 -5.84 -11.70
C VAL A 302 15.92 -5.89 -11.98
N ARG A 303 16.72 -6.49 -11.10
CA ARG A 303 18.19 -6.52 -11.19
C ARG A 303 18.70 -7.27 -12.41
N GLY A 304 18.09 -8.43 -12.70
CA GLY A 304 18.49 -9.31 -13.82
C GLY A 304 18.14 -8.75 -15.20
N ASN A 305 17.22 -7.80 -15.27
CA ASN A 305 16.77 -7.19 -16.52
C ASN A 305 17.26 -5.73 -16.71
N GLY A 306 18.35 -5.35 -16.05
CA GLY A 306 18.99 -4.05 -16.28
C GLY A 306 18.67 -2.98 -15.24
N GLY A 307 17.73 -3.23 -14.33
CA GLY A 307 17.37 -2.28 -13.25
C GLY A 307 18.48 -2.06 -12.21
N GLY A 308 19.50 -2.90 -12.19
CA GLY A 308 20.69 -2.67 -11.36
C GLY A 308 20.35 -2.51 -9.87
N GLN A 309 20.56 -1.31 -9.35
CA GLN A 309 20.28 -0.96 -7.96
C GLN A 309 18.95 -0.21 -7.77
N VAL A 310 18.13 -0.07 -8.82
CA VAL A 310 16.81 0.54 -8.68
C VAL A 310 15.99 -0.26 -7.65
N PRO A 311 15.46 0.38 -6.61
CA PRO A 311 14.74 -0.33 -5.57
C PRO A 311 13.40 -0.87 -6.07
N HIS A 312 12.99 -2.02 -5.50
CA HIS A 312 11.64 -2.54 -5.64
C HIS A 312 10.81 -2.17 -4.42
N PHE A 313 9.58 -1.73 -4.63
CA PHE A 313 8.61 -1.35 -3.62
C PHE A 313 7.34 -2.20 -3.76
N VAL A 314 6.69 -2.57 -2.67
CA VAL A 314 5.38 -3.23 -2.72
C VAL A 314 4.31 -2.13 -2.77
N GLY A 315 3.83 -1.81 -3.99
CA GLY A 315 2.92 -0.68 -4.26
C GLY A 315 1.58 -0.83 -3.57
N GLU A 316 1.05 -2.05 -3.55
CA GLU A 316 -0.14 -2.44 -2.82
C GLU A 316 0.03 -3.81 -2.19
N PHE A 317 -0.55 -4.01 -1.01
CA PHE A 317 -0.68 -5.34 -0.43
C PHE A 317 -1.91 -5.47 0.46
N GLY A 318 -2.37 -6.72 0.60
CA GLY A 318 -3.50 -7.10 1.43
C GLY A 318 -3.48 -8.60 1.74
N SER A 319 -4.66 -9.17 2.02
CA SER A 319 -4.86 -10.60 2.24
C SER A 319 -5.44 -11.26 0.99
N ASN A 320 -5.16 -12.56 0.81
CA ASN A 320 -5.76 -13.37 -0.25
C ASN A 320 -7.20 -13.83 0.06
N GLN A 321 -7.77 -13.39 1.19
CA GLN A 321 -9.13 -13.72 1.60
C GLN A 321 -10.14 -12.79 0.91
N CYS A 322 -10.26 -12.90 -0.41
CA CYS A 322 -11.08 -12.01 -1.22
C CYS A 322 -12.39 -12.66 -1.66
N VAL A 323 -13.47 -11.87 -1.66
CA VAL A 323 -14.70 -12.14 -2.40
C VAL A 323 -14.88 -11.02 -3.41
N GLY A 324 -14.54 -11.31 -4.67
CA GLY A 324 -14.44 -10.26 -5.69
C GLY A 324 -13.31 -9.25 -5.39
N ALA A 325 -13.26 -8.15 -6.14
CA ALA A 325 -12.22 -7.14 -6.01
C ALA A 325 -12.44 -6.18 -4.83
N SER A 326 -13.65 -6.13 -4.27
CA SER A 326 -14.07 -5.07 -3.36
C SER A 326 -14.22 -5.49 -1.91
N ARG A 327 -14.08 -6.77 -1.58
CA ARG A 327 -14.29 -7.24 -0.21
C ARG A 327 -13.29 -8.30 0.19
N GLN A 328 -12.67 -8.11 1.36
CA GLN A 328 -11.87 -9.14 2.03
C GLN A 328 -12.65 -9.67 3.24
N THR A 329 -12.87 -10.98 3.29
CA THR A 329 -13.73 -11.62 4.30
C THR A 329 -13.14 -11.59 5.70
N ASP A 330 -11.82 -11.41 5.81
CA ASP A 330 -11.07 -11.34 7.06
C ASP A 330 -10.84 -9.89 7.55
N ILE A 331 -11.44 -8.89 6.90
CA ILE A 331 -11.11 -7.47 7.12
C ILE A 331 -11.33 -7.01 8.57
N ASN A 332 -12.27 -7.61 9.29
CA ASN A 332 -12.60 -7.27 10.67
C ASN A 332 -11.93 -8.21 11.70
N LEU A 333 -11.16 -9.22 11.26
CA LEU A 333 -10.53 -10.16 12.17
C LEU A 333 -9.31 -9.56 12.87
N TYR A 334 -9.17 -9.87 14.16
CA TYR A 334 -7.97 -9.52 14.93
C TYR A 334 -6.69 -10.06 14.28
N GLU A 335 -6.72 -11.29 13.83
CA GLU A 335 -5.60 -12.02 13.23
C GLU A 335 -5.06 -11.32 11.95
N ARG A 336 -5.92 -10.54 11.27
CA ARG A 336 -5.49 -9.75 10.11
C ARG A 336 -4.42 -8.72 10.47
N GLY A 337 -4.51 -8.09 11.65
CA GLY A 337 -3.47 -7.18 12.11
C GLY A 337 -2.10 -7.84 12.18
N VAL A 338 -2.06 -9.07 12.72
CA VAL A 338 -0.83 -9.86 12.79
C VAL A 338 -0.33 -10.25 11.39
N LEU A 339 -1.25 -10.69 10.50
CA LEU A 339 -0.94 -11.08 9.12
C LEU A 339 -0.29 -9.92 8.35
N MET A 340 -0.88 -8.72 8.39
CA MET A 340 -0.37 -7.55 7.68
C MET A 340 1.03 -7.15 8.15
N VAL A 341 1.27 -7.17 9.46
CA VAL A 341 2.61 -6.89 10.01
C VAL A 341 3.61 -7.97 9.61
N ARG A 342 3.22 -9.25 9.66
CA ARG A 342 4.07 -10.37 9.23
C ARG A 342 4.46 -10.26 7.76
N HIS A 343 3.52 -9.89 6.88
CA HIS A 343 3.81 -9.65 5.47
C HIS A 343 4.80 -8.50 5.29
N CYS A 344 4.57 -7.36 5.94
CA CYS A 344 5.51 -6.23 5.90
C CYS A 344 6.92 -6.64 6.33
N ILE A 345 7.06 -7.35 7.45
CA ILE A 345 8.35 -7.85 7.93
C ILE A 345 9.03 -8.71 6.85
N ASN A 346 8.28 -9.61 6.21
CA ASN A 346 8.82 -10.48 5.17
C ASN A 346 9.25 -9.71 3.91
N PHE A 347 8.47 -8.73 3.47
CA PHE A 347 8.85 -7.86 2.34
C PHE A 347 10.14 -7.09 2.65
N LEU A 348 10.23 -6.47 3.81
CA LEU A 348 11.43 -5.73 4.23
C LEU A 348 12.65 -6.65 4.36
N ASN A 349 12.49 -7.83 4.94
CA ASN A 349 13.56 -8.83 5.06
C ASN A 349 14.01 -9.40 3.71
N ALA A 350 13.13 -9.42 2.72
CA ALA A 350 13.47 -9.79 1.35
C ALA A 350 14.29 -8.72 0.63
N GLY A 351 14.22 -7.47 1.08
CA GLY A 351 14.92 -6.32 0.50
C GLY A 351 14.03 -5.30 -0.20
N ALA A 352 12.70 -5.35 -0.02
CA ALA A 352 11.80 -4.32 -0.51
C ALA A 352 12.14 -2.95 0.11
N ALA A 353 11.96 -1.89 -0.66
CA ALA A 353 12.18 -0.52 -0.21
C ALA A 353 11.04 0.04 0.66
N GLY A 354 10.01 -0.74 0.89
CA GLY A 354 8.83 -0.41 1.69
C GLY A 354 7.59 -1.08 1.16
N ALA A 355 6.44 -0.74 1.75
CA ALA A 355 5.16 -1.26 1.31
C ALA A 355 4.03 -0.25 1.60
N SER A 356 3.01 -0.21 0.75
CA SER A 356 1.79 0.55 0.95
C SER A 356 0.58 -0.38 1.14
N TYR A 357 -0.11 -0.20 2.26
CA TYR A 357 -1.33 -0.95 2.55
C TYR A 357 -2.50 -0.43 1.72
N TRP A 358 -3.26 -1.33 1.10
CA TRP A 358 -4.50 -1.02 0.43
C TRP A 358 -5.69 -1.31 1.35
N GLY A 359 -6.45 -0.37 1.85
CA GLY A 359 -6.38 1.09 1.70
C GLY A 359 -6.52 1.74 3.08
N LEU A 360 -6.45 3.06 3.13
CA LEU A 360 -6.55 3.80 4.40
C LEU A 360 -7.95 3.71 5.01
N ILE A 361 -8.97 3.96 4.20
CA ILE A 361 -10.38 4.00 4.57
C ILE A 361 -11.17 3.13 3.60
N ASP A 362 -12.28 2.53 4.04
CA ASP A 362 -13.24 1.94 3.12
C ASP A 362 -13.73 2.99 2.13
N GLN A 363 -13.89 2.59 0.89
CA GLN A 363 -14.25 3.49 -0.19
C GLN A 363 -15.54 3.05 -0.85
N TYR A 364 -16.37 4.01 -1.16
CA TYR A 364 -17.61 3.81 -1.86
C TYR A 364 -17.52 4.43 -3.26
N TYR A 365 -17.69 3.59 -4.27
CA TYR A 365 -17.60 4.01 -5.66
C TYR A 365 -18.97 4.12 -6.37
N GLY A 366 -20.08 3.85 -5.69
CA GLY A 366 -21.42 3.89 -6.27
C GLY A 366 -22.19 5.16 -5.93
N ARG A 367 -23.13 5.56 -6.81
CA ARG A 367 -23.98 6.75 -6.65
C ARG A 367 -25.21 6.57 -5.78
N ASN A 368 -25.81 5.40 -5.82
CA ASN A 368 -27.19 5.18 -5.36
C ASN A 368 -27.28 4.18 -4.23
N ALA A 369 -26.42 4.27 -3.22
CA ALA A 369 -26.40 3.28 -2.15
C ALA A 369 -26.30 1.83 -2.67
N ASP A 370 -25.69 1.64 -3.83
CA ASP A 370 -25.34 0.30 -4.31
C ASP A 370 -24.05 -0.15 -3.62
N TYR A 371 -24.22 -0.85 -2.51
CA TYR A 371 -23.13 -1.32 -1.68
C TYR A 371 -22.24 -2.37 -2.34
N SER A 372 -22.62 -2.89 -3.51
CA SER A 372 -21.73 -3.71 -4.34
C SER A 372 -20.48 -2.92 -4.78
N GLN A 373 -20.56 -1.60 -4.73
CA GLN A 373 -19.48 -0.66 -5.05
C GLN A 373 -18.65 -0.26 -3.81
N MET A 374 -18.98 -0.73 -2.61
CA MET A 374 -18.20 -0.47 -1.41
C MET A 374 -16.96 -1.35 -1.38
N GLN A 375 -15.78 -0.73 -1.37
CA GLN A 375 -14.53 -1.42 -1.10
C GLN A 375 -14.25 -1.47 0.40
N GLN A 376 -14.41 -2.63 0.99
CA GLN A 376 -14.17 -2.88 2.42
C GLN A 376 -12.73 -3.38 2.64
N LEU A 377 -11.77 -2.49 2.46
CA LEU A 377 -10.34 -2.78 2.48
C LEU A 377 -9.57 -1.88 3.45
N GLY A 378 -10.25 -0.87 4.04
CA GLY A 378 -9.64 0.17 4.85
C GLY A 378 -9.15 -0.28 6.22
N LEU A 379 -8.22 0.50 6.76
CA LEU A 379 -7.78 0.39 8.17
C LEU A 379 -8.89 0.79 9.16
N TRP A 380 -9.89 1.53 8.69
CA TRP A 380 -11.13 1.80 9.41
C TRP A 380 -12.31 1.86 8.46
N ARG A 381 -13.49 1.70 9.05
CA ARG A 381 -14.73 1.65 8.31
C ARG A 381 -15.09 3.02 7.74
N TYR A 382 -15.79 2.98 6.63
CA TYR A 382 -16.42 4.14 6.05
C TYR A 382 -17.64 4.56 6.89
N VAL A 383 -18.48 5.39 6.35
CA VAL A 383 -19.55 6.10 7.04
C VAL A 383 -20.86 5.34 7.06
N LYS A 384 -21.49 5.34 8.21
CA LYS A 384 -22.92 5.21 8.55
C LYS A 384 -23.69 3.95 8.15
N ALA A 385 -24.21 3.33 9.19
CA ALA A 385 -25.23 2.30 9.17
C ALA A 385 -26.46 2.61 8.27
N ALA A 386 -26.82 3.88 8.09
CA ALA A 386 -27.96 4.31 7.27
C ALA A 386 -27.86 3.93 5.78
N TYR A 387 -26.67 3.56 5.31
CA TYR A 387 -26.43 3.17 3.93
C TYR A 387 -26.03 1.70 3.77
N ALA A 388 -25.92 0.96 4.86
CA ALA A 388 -25.60 -0.45 4.81
C ALA A 388 -26.81 -1.26 4.38
N PRO A 389 -26.66 -2.24 3.46
CA PRO A 389 -27.67 -3.26 3.27
C PRO A 389 -27.90 -4.04 4.56
N GLU A 390 -29.10 -4.58 4.75
CA GLU A 390 -29.44 -5.34 5.97
C GLU A 390 -28.47 -6.50 6.24
N ASP A 391 -27.93 -7.12 5.21
CA ASP A 391 -26.96 -8.22 5.27
C ASP A 391 -25.54 -7.78 5.61
N MET A 392 -25.25 -6.46 5.61
CA MET A 392 -23.95 -5.87 5.95
C MET A 392 -24.00 -5.03 7.22
N SER A 393 -25.10 -5.06 7.97
CA SER A 393 -25.35 -4.20 9.12
C SER A 393 -24.28 -4.27 10.21
N GLU A 394 -23.68 -5.43 10.43
CA GLU A 394 -22.62 -5.60 11.43
C GLU A 394 -21.35 -4.80 11.10
N ASP A 395 -21.04 -4.62 9.80
CA ASP A 395 -19.86 -3.90 9.35
C ASP A 395 -20.00 -2.37 9.42
N PHE A 396 -21.25 -1.87 9.57
CA PHE A 396 -21.58 -0.45 9.49
C PHE A 396 -22.27 0.10 10.74
N THR A 397 -22.24 -0.63 11.83
CA THR A 397 -22.91 -0.25 13.08
C THR A 397 -22.31 1.00 13.72
N GLU A 398 -21.03 1.27 13.47
CA GLU A 398 -20.32 2.42 14.02
C GLU A 398 -19.56 3.16 12.91
N ASP A 399 -19.78 4.45 12.82
CA ASP A 399 -19.08 5.32 11.88
C ASP A 399 -17.59 5.36 12.18
N TYR A 400 -16.75 5.17 11.16
CA TYR A 400 -15.29 5.29 11.23
C TYR A 400 -14.59 4.40 12.26
N GLN A 401 -15.22 3.32 12.72
CA GLN A 401 -14.58 2.45 13.70
C GLN A 401 -13.24 1.92 13.18
N PRO A 402 -12.15 2.05 13.95
CA PRO A 402 -10.87 1.43 13.58
C PRO A 402 -11.00 -0.09 13.55
N ARG A 403 -10.34 -0.70 12.58
CA ARG A 403 -10.19 -2.16 12.54
C ARG A 403 -8.93 -2.60 13.26
N PRO A 404 -8.81 -3.87 13.65
CA PRO A 404 -7.63 -4.38 14.33
C PRO A 404 -6.30 -4.05 13.63
N GLN A 405 -6.26 -4.14 12.29
CA GLN A 405 -5.04 -3.82 11.51
C GLN A 405 -4.63 -2.34 11.57
N TYR A 406 -5.54 -1.41 11.88
CA TYR A 406 -5.18 -0.02 12.15
C TYR A 406 -4.15 0.10 13.26
N TYR A 407 -4.38 -0.60 14.37
CA TYR A 407 -3.48 -0.58 15.52
C TYR A 407 -2.16 -1.28 15.21
N ALA A 408 -2.22 -2.49 14.62
CA ALA A 408 -1.03 -3.28 14.32
C ALA A 408 -0.13 -2.59 13.29
N TYR A 409 -0.70 -2.10 12.18
CA TYR A 409 0.06 -1.43 11.12
C TYR A 409 0.64 -0.10 11.59
N SER A 410 -0.09 0.64 12.43
CA SER A 410 0.39 1.89 13.03
C SER A 410 1.64 1.69 13.90
N MET A 411 1.84 0.53 14.51
CA MET A 411 3.06 0.23 15.25
C MET A 411 4.29 0.24 14.33
N LEU A 412 4.15 -0.26 13.08
CA LEU A 412 5.22 -0.22 12.09
C LEU A 412 5.45 1.18 11.54
N THR A 413 4.39 1.87 11.08
CA THR A 413 4.53 3.19 10.45
C THR A 413 5.11 4.24 11.40
N ARG A 414 4.83 4.11 12.70
CA ARG A 414 5.38 4.97 13.76
C ARG A 414 6.84 4.67 14.10
N SER A 415 7.30 3.45 13.85
CA SER A 415 8.60 2.95 14.30
C SER A 415 9.62 2.82 13.18
N ILE A 416 9.19 2.38 12.00
CA ILE A 416 10.03 2.19 10.81
C ILE A 416 9.94 3.43 9.95
N ARG A 417 11.06 4.11 9.73
CA ARG A 417 11.12 5.42 9.09
C ARG A 417 11.72 5.36 7.69
N LYS A 418 11.33 6.28 6.83
CA LYS A 418 12.04 6.59 5.58
C LYS A 418 13.53 6.82 5.86
N GLY A 419 14.42 6.31 5.02
CA GLY A 419 15.86 6.39 5.19
C GLY A 419 16.46 5.33 6.11
N SER A 420 15.64 4.45 6.68
CA SER A 420 16.12 3.35 7.54
C SER A 420 16.79 2.24 6.73
N LYS A 421 17.64 1.46 7.41
CA LYS A 421 18.25 0.22 6.90
C LYS A 421 17.71 -0.99 7.64
N VAL A 422 17.40 -2.05 6.90
CA VAL A 422 16.78 -3.28 7.41
C VAL A 422 17.85 -4.36 7.64
N TYR A 423 17.76 -5.01 8.78
CA TYR A 423 18.62 -6.13 9.20
C TYR A 423 17.69 -7.31 9.55
N PRO A 424 17.55 -8.31 8.65
CA PRO A 424 16.61 -9.41 8.83
C PRO A 424 16.90 -10.23 10.09
N LEU A 425 15.84 -10.57 10.83
CA LEU A 425 15.93 -11.47 11.97
C LEU A 425 15.37 -12.84 11.62
N ASP A 426 16.10 -13.89 11.93
CA ASP A 426 15.69 -15.26 11.64
C ASP A 426 15.17 -15.95 12.91
N LEU A 427 13.87 -16.17 12.97
CA LEU A 427 13.19 -16.84 14.08
C LEU A 427 13.12 -18.37 13.90
N LYS A 428 13.52 -18.90 12.75
CA LYS A 428 13.38 -20.33 12.39
C LYS A 428 11.93 -20.83 12.52
N SER A 429 10.98 -20.02 12.07
CA SER A 429 9.56 -20.29 12.16
C SER A 429 8.87 -19.96 10.84
N ASP A 430 7.92 -20.79 10.42
CA ASP A 430 7.13 -20.55 9.20
C ASP A 430 6.12 -19.42 9.37
N PHE A 431 5.66 -19.16 10.61
CA PHE A 431 4.57 -18.23 10.88
C PHE A 431 4.90 -17.14 11.90
N ALA A 432 6.10 -17.14 12.45
CA ALA A 432 6.60 -16.01 13.24
C ALA A 432 7.77 -15.34 12.50
N ALA A 433 7.68 -14.03 12.33
CA ALA A 433 8.67 -13.23 11.61
C ALA A 433 9.23 -12.13 12.51
N GLY A 434 10.48 -11.75 12.26
CA GLY A 434 11.12 -10.64 12.95
C GLY A 434 12.01 -9.83 12.02
N THR A 435 12.16 -8.54 12.33
CA THR A 435 13.09 -7.65 11.63
C THR A 435 13.71 -6.67 12.61
N SER A 436 14.91 -6.20 12.31
CA SER A 436 15.52 -5.06 13.00
C SER A 436 15.83 -3.96 12.00
N VAL A 437 15.66 -2.73 12.44
CA VAL A 437 15.75 -1.54 11.59
C VAL A 437 16.58 -0.48 12.29
N LEU A 438 17.59 0.02 11.59
CA LEU A 438 18.36 1.19 12.02
C LEU A 438 17.79 2.44 11.35
N GLY A 439 17.20 3.31 12.17
CA GLY A 439 16.63 4.57 11.70
C GLY A 439 17.68 5.60 11.28
N PRO A 440 17.31 6.62 10.50
CA PRO A 440 18.20 7.71 10.09
C PRO A 440 18.69 8.55 11.29
N ASP A 441 18.01 8.48 12.43
CA ASP A 441 18.42 9.09 13.71
C ASP A 441 19.40 8.24 14.52
N GLY A 442 19.87 7.12 13.96
CA GLY A 442 20.79 6.19 14.61
C GLY A 442 20.16 5.29 15.68
N LYS A 443 18.83 5.27 15.78
CA LYS A 443 18.12 4.42 16.75
C LYS A 443 17.65 3.12 16.14
N TRP A 444 17.69 2.09 16.96
CA TRP A 444 17.21 0.76 16.60
C TRP A 444 15.72 0.58 16.94
N CYS A 445 15.04 -0.06 16.03
CA CYS A 445 13.70 -0.62 16.19
C CYS A 445 13.75 -2.12 15.87
N PHE A 446 12.98 -2.93 16.61
CA PHE A 446 12.81 -4.35 16.35
C PHE A 446 11.32 -4.64 16.29
N ALA A 447 10.86 -5.31 15.25
CA ALA A 447 9.46 -5.68 15.08
C ALA A 447 9.34 -7.20 14.92
N PHE A 448 8.36 -7.77 15.60
CA PHE A 448 8.06 -9.20 15.59
C PHE A 448 6.55 -9.41 15.40
N ALA A 449 6.19 -10.39 14.59
CA ALA A 449 4.82 -10.84 14.44
C ALA A 449 4.76 -12.36 14.57
N ASN A 450 3.88 -12.87 15.41
CA ASN A 450 3.65 -14.28 15.60
C ASN A 450 2.24 -14.66 15.13
N GLY A 451 2.13 -15.27 13.96
CA GLY A 451 0.89 -15.80 13.43
C GLY A 451 0.63 -17.26 13.81
N SER A 452 1.45 -17.85 14.68
CA SER A 452 1.23 -19.22 15.18
C SER A 452 0.32 -19.25 16.41
N GLY A 453 -0.19 -20.44 16.73
CA GLY A 453 -1.03 -20.66 17.92
C GLY A 453 -0.27 -20.76 19.24
N ASP A 454 1.07 -20.76 19.21
CA ASP A 454 1.90 -20.97 20.39
C ASP A 454 2.77 -19.74 20.69
N PRO A 455 3.02 -19.39 21.97
CA PRO A 455 3.94 -18.35 22.36
C PRO A 455 5.39 -18.76 22.11
N ILE A 456 6.25 -17.79 21.87
CA ILE A 456 7.69 -17.99 21.61
C ILE A 456 8.50 -17.18 22.61
N ALA A 457 9.36 -17.83 23.37
CA ALA A 457 10.33 -17.17 24.24
C ALA A 457 11.50 -16.64 23.37
N ILE A 458 11.65 -15.32 23.28
CA ILE A 458 12.67 -14.68 22.45
C ILE A 458 13.89 -14.28 23.31
N THR A 459 15.05 -14.70 22.85
CA THR A 459 16.35 -14.17 23.31
C THR A 459 16.94 -13.35 22.16
N LEU A 460 16.84 -12.03 22.22
CA LEU A 460 17.40 -11.11 21.22
C LEU A 460 18.83 -10.73 21.58
N ASP A 461 19.78 -11.07 20.71
CA ASP A 461 21.17 -10.67 20.78
C ASP A 461 21.45 -9.45 19.88
N PRO A 462 21.63 -8.26 20.44
CA PRO A 462 21.86 -7.04 19.68
C PRO A 462 23.36 -6.80 19.38
N SER A 463 24.23 -7.78 19.51
CA SER A 463 25.68 -7.62 19.33
C SER A 463 26.08 -7.17 17.91
N GLY A 464 25.25 -7.48 16.91
CA GLY A 464 25.43 -7.03 15.54
C GLY A 464 24.97 -5.60 15.26
N CYS A 465 24.37 -4.91 16.23
CA CYS A 465 23.87 -3.55 16.03
C CYS A 465 25.00 -2.56 15.74
N GLN A 466 24.96 -1.94 14.56
CA GLN A 466 25.87 -0.87 14.18
C GLN A 466 25.66 0.36 15.08
N GLY A 467 26.74 1.06 15.43
CA GLY A 467 26.68 2.22 16.34
C GLY A 467 26.52 1.84 17.81
N GLY A 468 26.48 0.54 18.12
CA GLY A 468 26.40 -0.01 19.48
C GLY A 468 25.00 -0.56 19.83
N ALA A 469 25.01 -1.62 20.61
CA ALA A 469 23.79 -2.28 21.07
C ALA A 469 23.01 -1.38 22.05
N PRO A 470 21.66 -1.23 21.87
CA PRO A 470 20.84 -0.45 22.79
C PRO A 470 20.90 -1.01 24.22
N SER A 471 20.85 -0.15 25.22
CA SER A 471 20.83 -0.54 26.64
C SER A 471 19.41 -0.84 27.15
N LYS A 472 18.42 -0.18 26.56
CA LYS A 472 17.02 -0.29 26.93
C LYS A 472 16.14 -0.24 25.68
N LEU A 473 15.04 -0.99 25.70
CA LEU A 473 14.02 -1.01 24.65
C LEU A 473 12.63 -0.83 25.28
N ALA A 474 11.85 0.09 24.73
CA ALA A 474 10.43 0.24 25.05
C ALA A 474 9.63 -0.79 24.24
N LEU A 475 8.89 -1.65 24.89
CA LEU A 475 8.07 -2.71 24.30
C LEU A 475 6.64 -2.23 24.18
N SER A 476 6.13 -2.20 22.96
CA SER A 476 4.70 -2.06 22.64
C SER A 476 4.17 -3.40 22.13
N ARG A 477 2.92 -3.73 22.48
CA ARG A 477 2.34 -5.03 22.17
C ARG A 477 0.93 -4.88 21.60
N TYR A 478 0.68 -5.51 20.47
CA TYR A 478 -0.64 -5.75 19.92
C TYR A 478 -1.07 -7.16 20.35
N ALA A 479 -2.06 -7.22 21.23
CA ALA A 479 -2.64 -8.46 21.74
C ALA A 479 -4.16 -8.30 21.82
N LYS A 480 -4.91 -9.39 21.62
CA LYS A 480 -6.37 -9.37 21.41
C LYS A 480 -7.14 -8.64 22.51
N ASP A 481 -6.76 -8.89 23.74
CA ASP A 481 -7.46 -8.33 24.93
C ASP A 481 -6.85 -6.99 25.40
N GLU A 482 -5.92 -6.40 24.62
CA GLU A 482 -5.19 -5.18 24.98
C GLU A 482 -5.38 -4.07 23.94
N LEU A 483 -6.28 -4.25 22.96
CA LEU A 483 -6.56 -3.21 21.99
C LEU A 483 -7.23 -2.02 22.66
N PRO A 484 -6.88 -0.78 22.27
CA PRO A 484 -7.61 0.40 22.73
C PRO A 484 -9.10 0.31 22.39
N GLU A 485 -9.95 0.80 23.29
CA GLU A 485 -11.39 0.91 23.04
C GLU A 485 -11.75 2.06 22.10
N ASP A 486 -10.80 3.00 21.92
CA ASP A 486 -10.89 4.15 21.04
C ASP A 486 -9.82 4.05 19.93
N ASP A 487 -9.60 5.12 19.17
CA ASP A 487 -8.59 5.17 18.13
C ASP A 487 -7.21 5.63 18.61
N SER A 488 -6.93 5.54 19.91
CA SER A 488 -5.63 5.86 20.47
C SER A 488 -4.58 4.83 20.05
N MET A 489 -3.33 5.28 19.92
CA MET A 489 -2.23 4.40 19.49
C MET A 489 -1.76 3.51 20.63
N ILE A 490 -1.47 2.25 20.31
CA ILE A 490 -0.77 1.35 21.24
C ILE A 490 0.57 1.99 21.67
N GLY A 491 0.71 2.19 22.97
CA GLY A 491 1.90 2.72 23.61
C GLY A 491 2.80 1.62 24.19
N PRO A 492 3.97 2.00 24.76
CA PRO A 492 4.83 1.07 25.47
C PRO A 492 4.17 0.55 26.75
N VAL A 493 4.16 -0.77 26.91
CA VAL A 493 3.66 -1.46 28.12
C VAL A 493 4.79 -1.84 29.09
N GLN A 494 6.02 -1.89 28.58
CA GLN A 494 7.20 -2.29 29.36
C GLN A 494 8.48 -1.68 28.82
N THR A 495 9.48 -1.51 29.71
CA THR A 495 10.86 -1.22 29.30
C THR A 495 11.73 -2.42 29.60
N LEU A 496 12.32 -3.00 28.56
CA LEU A 496 13.29 -4.06 28.67
C LEU A 496 14.69 -3.48 28.92
N LYS A 497 15.43 -4.09 29.85
CA LYS A 497 16.85 -3.81 30.09
C LYS A 497 17.66 -5.00 29.64
N ARG A 498 18.83 -4.74 29.07
CA ARG A 498 19.76 -5.78 28.66
C ARG A 498 20.32 -6.53 29.88
N LYS A 499 20.29 -7.87 29.85
CA LYS A 499 20.87 -8.78 30.84
C LYS A 499 21.87 -9.68 30.12
N ASN A 500 23.10 -9.78 30.61
CA ASN A 500 24.16 -10.58 29.98
C ASN A 500 24.31 -10.30 28.46
N GLY A 501 24.20 -9.02 28.05
CA GLY A 501 24.33 -8.62 26.68
C GLY A 501 23.05 -8.77 25.83
N LYS A 502 22.00 -9.40 26.31
CA LYS A 502 20.79 -9.80 25.54
C LYS A 502 19.52 -9.23 26.14
N PHE A 503 18.43 -9.22 25.33
CA PHE A 503 17.07 -8.95 25.79
C PHE A 503 16.25 -10.23 25.79
N PHE A 504 15.34 -10.36 26.76
CA PHE A 504 14.48 -11.52 26.96
C PHE A 504 13.03 -11.07 27.05
N PHE A 505 12.18 -11.65 26.26
CA PHE A 505 10.74 -11.39 26.28
C PHE A 505 9.99 -12.57 25.66
N GLU A 506 8.69 -12.64 25.93
CA GLU A 506 7.78 -13.56 25.26
C GLU A 506 7.08 -12.85 24.12
N LEU A 507 6.99 -13.51 22.97
CA LEU A 507 6.16 -13.13 21.82
C LEU A 507 4.91 -14.02 21.87
N PRO A 508 3.76 -13.52 22.36
CA PRO A 508 2.57 -14.34 22.51
C PRO A 508 2.06 -14.88 21.19
N ALA A 509 1.23 -15.93 21.24
CA ALA A 509 0.51 -16.41 20.08
C ALA A 509 -0.35 -15.29 19.47
N ASN A 510 -0.46 -15.27 18.16
CA ASN A 510 -1.26 -14.30 17.41
C ASN A 510 -1.04 -12.85 17.91
N SER A 511 0.19 -12.38 17.94
CA SER A 511 0.53 -11.06 18.47
C SER A 511 1.60 -10.34 17.65
N VAL A 512 1.72 -9.03 17.90
CA VAL A 512 2.82 -8.21 17.38
C VAL A 512 3.54 -7.53 18.54
N ILE A 513 4.87 -7.52 18.50
CA ILE A 513 5.70 -6.73 19.41
C ILE A 513 6.58 -5.79 18.59
N VAL A 514 6.62 -4.53 19.02
CA VAL A 514 7.58 -3.55 18.51
C VAL A 514 8.41 -3.02 19.68
N LEU A 515 9.72 -3.07 19.51
CA LEU A 515 10.70 -2.62 20.49
C LEU A 515 11.43 -1.39 19.95
N ASN A 516 11.32 -0.27 20.61
CA ASN A 516 11.99 0.96 20.21
C ASN A 516 13.10 1.32 21.21
N GLN A 517 14.28 1.67 20.69
CA GLN A 517 15.38 2.13 21.51
C GLN A 517 15.00 3.40 22.27
N VAL A 518 15.17 3.37 23.60
CA VAL A 518 15.03 4.54 24.47
C VAL A 518 16.39 5.04 24.94
N LYS A 519 16.45 6.31 25.31
CA LYS A 519 17.66 6.97 25.82
C LYS A 519 18.14 6.37 27.16
#